data_705e18863ff0c2e17e18aff00d98fa47
#
_entry.id   705e18863ff0c2e17e18aff00d98fa47
#
_cell.length_a   1.000
_cell.length_b   1.000
_cell.length_c   1.000
_cell.angle_alpha   90.00
_cell.angle_beta   90.00
_cell.angle_gamma   90.00
#
_symmetry.space_group_name_H-M   'P 1'
#
loop_
_entity.id
_entity.type
_entity.pdbx_description
1 polymer ?
#
loop_
_entity_poly.entity_id
_entity_poly.type
_entity_poly.pdbx_seq_one_letter_code
_entity_poly.pdbx_strand_id
1 'polypeptide(L)'
;MEGATATIENDQRVRGYCAYDWGKSAFETSVTTAIFPAWFAYLFAEANGISTKLLGSEWTADAMYSAAVMIGALLVAICAPSLGVIADRRMIKMWWLKILTILGSVSCVLLALSPYLGVSAGWIWALIMFMMANVGLNGAGVFYNALLPHMGDESEMDSISNKAFAAGYLGGGLLLVVHLAMVMTLDGGWVIPFAMATSGLWWLGFAQMTFRMVPEPHIENEMEPMGMVASTKMALSEVKATLTDIKSFRTLFFYMLAYFCFIDGINSVTALAGVFGIVVLGLTTTGLILTILIIQFVAAPAAIGFTKLAEKWGTKGALQFSLVCWCFVIVGALSFAPLELENHDEYDMQYTFNEETGMYDAVARDGVNPIAALPDDDEQQWALEHEDILPVQQNEDYKSGYAVEWAFDSDGPVNVSVNLTAEALAALEATMDESRFSYSIEGGEFADTTGLGVNHPTSLGDGLLDFIPKTARALVWAPLGMSVFFQFLLLGVFGGALLGGSQGLARSMFGQMVPETRSAEFFGFFGFFGKVAALLGPLIYSVMTVWFDSRVGIFAISLLIVAGAIMLRKVDVEDGIAVARAEDERNRQTDSATA
;
A
#
# COMPACT_ATOMS: atom_id res chain seq x y z
N MET A 1 5.30 11.56 45.32
CA MET A 1 4.83 10.22 44.95
C MET A 1 3.71 10.31 43.88
N GLU A 2 2.76 11.23 43.98
CA GLU A 2 1.70 11.42 42.99
C GLU A 2 2.22 11.69 41.56
N GLY A 3 3.19 12.57 41.38
CA GLY A 3 3.75 12.85 40.05
C GLY A 3 4.45 11.65 39.40
N ALA A 4 5.14 10.80 40.19
CA ALA A 4 5.79 9.60 39.66
C ALA A 4 4.77 8.52 39.26
N THR A 5 3.64 8.43 39.98
CA THR A 5 2.56 7.49 39.65
C THR A 5 1.83 7.91 38.39
N ALA A 6 1.54 9.21 38.23
CA ALA A 6 0.89 9.76 37.02
C ALA A 6 1.78 9.56 35.76
N THR A 7 3.10 9.75 35.86
CA THR A 7 4.04 9.51 34.76
C THR A 7 4.09 8.03 34.36
N ILE A 8 4.04 7.11 35.33
CA ILE A 8 4.04 5.65 35.06
C ILE A 8 2.73 5.24 34.37
N GLU A 9 1.60 5.78 34.79
CA GLU A 9 0.31 5.52 34.15
C GLU A 9 0.28 6.05 32.71
N ASN A 10 0.80 7.25 32.45
CA ASN A 10 0.89 7.81 31.10
C ASN A 10 1.80 6.96 30.20
N ASP A 11 2.95 6.53 30.67
CA ASP A 11 3.84 5.62 29.93
C ASP A 11 3.15 4.29 29.56
N GLN A 12 2.32 3.74 30.45
CA GLN A 12 1.56 2.51 30.16
C GLN A 12 0.50 2.73 29.08
N ARG A 13 -0.22 3.86 29.12
CA ARG A 13 -1.22 4.20 28.08
C ARG A 13 -0.56 4.34 26.71
N VAL A 14 0.56 5.07 26.64
CA VAL A 14 1.32 5.25 25.38
C VAL A 14 1.83 3.91 24.85
N ARG A 15 2.34 3.03 25.70
CA ARG A 15 2.75 1.67 25.30
C ARG A 15 1.58 0.85 24.78
N GLY A 16 0.43 0.91 25.44
CA GLY A 16 -0.80 0.27 24.99
C GLY A 16 -1.28 0.83 23.64
N TYR A 17 -1.17 2.13 23.43
CA TYR A 17 -1.47 2.78 22.17
C TYR A 17 -0.54 2.32 21.03
N CYS A 18 0.76 2.30 21.26
CA CYS A 18 1.74 1.83 20.28
C CYS A 18 1.60 0.32 19.96
N ALA A 19 1.18 -0.50 20.94
CA ALA A 19 0.95 -1.93 20.73
C ALA A 19 -0.15 -2.23 19.72
N TYR A 20 -1.13 -1.33 19.55
CA TYR A 20 -2.16 -1.48 18.53
C TYR A 20 -1.58 -1.37 17.12
N ASP A 21 -0.78 -0.33 16.86
CA ASP A 21 -0.11 -0.16 15.55
C ASP A 21 0.86 -1.32 15.26
N TRP A 22 1.62 -1.78 16.27
CA TRP A 22 2.45 -2.98 16.15
C TRP A 22 1.65 -4.20 15.68
N GLY A 23 0.46 -4.42 16.25
CA GLY A 23 -0.38 -5.57 15.92
C GLY A 23 -1.06 -5.46 14.56
N LYS A 24 -1.75 -4.34 14.29
CA LYS A 24 -2.56 -4.18 13.08
C LYS A 24 -1.73 -4.12 11.80
N SER A 25 -0.52 -3.55 11.89
CA SER A 25 0.36 -3.40 10.71
C SER A 25 0.81 -4.74 10.14
N ALA A 26 0.76 -5.81 10.91
CA ALA A 26 1.00 -7.16 10.40
C ALA A 26 -0.03 -7.57 9.32
N PHE A 27 -1.31 -7.25 9.51
CA PHE A 27 -2.32 -7.47 8.49
C PHE A 27 -2.11 -6.55 7.28
N GLU A 28 -1.81 -5.27 7.50
CA GLU A 28 -1.56 -4.32 6.41
C GLU A 28 -0.36 -4.74 5.55
N THR A 29 0.76 -5.12 6.17
CA THR A 29 2.01 -5.41 5.46
C THR A 29 2.03 -6.82 4.88
N SER A 30 1.76 -7.84 5.71
CA SER A 30 1.86 -9.24 5.24
C SER A 30 0.66 -9.66 4.41
N VAL A 31 -0.58 -9.39 4.86
CA VAL A 31 -1.76 -9.88 4.16
C VAL A 31 -2.15 -8.95 3.01
N THR A 32 -2.45 -7.69 3.31
CA THR A 32 -3.01 -6.77 2.31
C THR A 32 -2.02 -6.43 1.20
N THR A 33 -0.73 -6.25 1.54
CA THR A 33 0.27 -5.80 0.57
C THR A 33 1.00 -6.96 -0.10
N ALA A 34 1.42 -7.99 0.66
CA ALA A 34 2.35 -9.00 0.14
C ALA A 34 1.64 -10.30 -0.31
N ILE A 35 0.73 -10.86 0.50
CA ILE A 35 0.25 -12.23 0.31
C ILE A 35 -1.09 -12.29 -0.42
N PHE A 36 -2.09 -11.54 0.05
CA PHE A 36 -3.47 -11.74 -0.37
C PHE A 36 -3.74 -11.42 -1.84
N PRO A 37 -3.16 -10.37 -2.46
CA PRO A 37 -3.42 -10.10 -3.88
C PRO A 37 -3.07 -11.30 -4.77
N ALA A 38 -1.90 -11.88 -4.58
CA ALA A 38 -1.44 -13.05 -5.31
C ALA A 38 -2.28 -14.30 -4.99
N TRP A 39 -2.54 -14.55 -3.70
CA TRP A 39 -3.38 -15.67 -3.27
C TRP A 39 -4.80 -15.62 -3.82
N PHE A 40 -5.39 -14.43 -3.84
CA PHE A 40 -6.73 -14.24 -4.41
C PHE A 40 -6.74 -14.46 -5.92
N ALA A 41 -5.73 -13.94 -6.63
CA ALA A 41 -5.60 -14.16 -8.07
C ALA A 41 -5.49 -15.67 -8.40
N TYR A 42 -4.70 -16.43 -7.63
CA TYR A 42 -4.61 -17.88 -7.75
C TYR A 42 -5.96 -18.57 -7.56
N LEU A 43 -6.65 -18.34 -6.43
CA LEU A 43 -7.96 -18.96 -6.16
C LEU A 43 -9.02 -18.57 -7.21
N PHE A 44 -8.97 -17.34 -7.69
CA PHE A 44 -9.89 -16.86 -8.72
C PHE A 44 -9.62 -17.56 -10.05
N ALA A 45 -8.36 -17.63 -10.46
CA ALA A 45 -7.95 -18.25 -11.71
C ALA A 45 -8.27 -19.76 -11.74
N GLU A 46 -8.04 -20.46 -10.63
CA GLU A 46 -8.39 -21.87 -10.48
C GLU A 46 -9.91 -22.11 -10.67
N ALA A 47 -10.74 -21.16 -10.21
CA ALA A 47 -12.20 -21.29 -10.25
C ALA A 47 -12.81 -20.80 -11.57
N ASN A 48 -12.29 -19.75 -12.18
CA ASN A 48 -12.94 -18.97 -13.23
C ASN A 48 -12.08 -18.80 -14.51
N GLY A 49 -10.79 -19.16 -14.47
CA GLY A 49 -9.83 -18.78 -15.50
C GLY A 49 -9.54 -17.27 -15.45
N ILE A 50 -9.41 -16.62 -16.61
CA ILE A 50 -9.01 -15.22 -16.72
C ILE A 50 -10.09 -14.27 -16.19
N SER A 51 -11.37 -14.56 -16.43
CA SER A 51 -12.49 -13.68 -16.03
C SER A 51 -13.76 -14.44 -15.69
N THR A 52 -14.67 -13.79 -14.97
CA THR A 52 -16.01 -14.29 -14.70
C THR A 52 -17.07 -13.25 -15.04
N LYS A 53 -18.26 -13.70 -15.44
CA LYS A 53 -19.38 -12.80 -15.75
C LYS A 53 -20.18 -12.44 -14.51
N LEU A 54 -20.16 -11.18 -14.13
CA LEU A 54 -20.96 -10.64 -13.05
C LEU A 54 -21.69 -9.36 -13.52
N LEU A 55 -22.99 -9.26 -13.24
CA LEU A 55 -23.83 -8.09 -13.61
C LEU A 55 -23.78 -7.72 -15.11
N GLY A 56 -23.51 -8.69 -15.97
CA GLY A 56 -23.47 -8.49 -17.44
C GLY A 56 -22.11 -8.00 -17.97
N SER A 57 -21.11 -7.80 -17.13
CA SER A 57 -19.73 -7.45 -17.49
C SER A 57 -18.77 -8.59 -17.15
N GLU A 58 -17.65 -8.64 -17.83
CA GLU A 58 -16.53 -9.53 -17.48
C GLU A 58 -15.68 -8.89 -16.39
N TRP A 59 -15.35 -9.69 -15.36
CA TRP A 59 -14.60 -9.27 -14.20
C TRP A 59 -13.37 -10.15 -14.04
N THR A 60 -12.22 -9.53 -13.99
CA THR A 60 -10.93 -10.18 -13.71
C THR A 60 -10.65 -10.22 -12.21
N ALA A 61 -9.63 -10.97 -11.79
CA ALA A 61 -9.26 -11.08 -10.37
C ALA A 61 -8.91 -9.73 -9.75
N ASP A 62 -8.13 -8.92 -10.44
CA ASP A 62 -7.70 -7.59 -9.99
C ASP A 62 -8.87 -6.59 -9.90
N ALA A 63 -9.81 -6.64 -10.85
CA ALA A 63 -11.04 -5.83 -10.81
C ALA A 63 -11.92 -6.20 -9.61
N MET A 64 -12.09 -7.50 -9.33
CA MET A 64 -12.83 -7.99 -8.16
C MET A 64 -12.16 -7.59 -6.84
N TYR A 65 -10.85 -7.78 -6.75
CA TYR A 65 -10.05 -7.37 -5.59
C TYR A 65 -10.18 -5.86 -5.33
N SER A 66 -9.96 -5.05 -6.37
CA SER A 66 -10.05 -3.60 -6.28
C SER A 66 -11.44 -3.12 -5.86
N ALA A 67 -12.50 -3.72 -6.42
CA ALA A 67 -13.87 -3.43 -6.04
C ALA A 67 -14.14 -3.77 -4.56
N ALA A 68 -13.66 -4.90 -4.06
CA ALA A 68 -13.84 -5.28 -2.65
C ALA A 68 -13.13 -4.30 -1.69
N VAL A 69 -11.90 -3.90 -2.01
CA VAL A 69 -11.15 -2.88 -1.24
C VAL A 69 -11.91 -1.55 -1.25
N MET A 70 -12.37 -1.10 -2.41
CA MET A 70 -13.09 0.16 -2.57
C MET A 70 -14.43 0.15 -1.81
N ILE A 71 -15.23 -0.90 -1.94
CA ILE A 71 -16.52 -1.03 -1.24
C ILE A 71 -16.31 -1.02 0.28
N GLY A 72 -15.34 -1.79 0.78
CA GLY A 72 -15.00 -1.82 2.20
C GLY A 72 -14.56 -0.45 2.74
N ALA A 73 -13.69 0.23 2.01
CA ALA A 73 -13.22 1.56 2.38
C ALA A 73 -14.33 2.61 2.35
N LEU A 74 -15.18 2.59 1.32
CA LEU A 74 -16.30 3.53 1.16
C LEU A 74 -17.37 3.33 2.25
N LEU A 75 -17.67 2.08 2.60
CA LEU A 75 -18.62 1.77 3.67
C LEU A 75 -18.16 2.36 5.01
N VAL A 76 -16.88 2.18 5.34
CA VAL A 76 -16.31 2.78 6.55
C VAL A 76 -16.29 4.30 6.45
N ALA A 77 -15.87 4.86 5.34
CA ALA A 77 -15.77 6.31 5.14
C ALA A 77 -17.12 7.01 5.36
N ILE A 78 -18.21 6.46 4.81
CA ILE A 78 -19.56 7.02 4.95
C ILE A 78 -20.08 6.88 6.39
N CYS A 79 -19.82 5.74 7.05
CA CYS A 79 -20.34 5.48 8.39
C CYS A 79 -19.50 6.13 9.50
N ALA A 80 -18.21 6.34 9.30
CA ALA A 80 -17.26 6.75 10.32
C ALA A 80 -17.64 8.05 11.06
N PRO A 81 -18.01 9.16 10.39
CA PRO A 81 -18.39 10.39 11.11
C PRO A 81 -19.59 10.18 12.04
N SER A 82 -20.63 9.48 11.56
CA SER A 82 -21.83 9.22 12.36
C SER A 82 -21.57 8.27 13.53
N LEU A 83 -20.77 7.23 13.32
CA LEU A 83 -20.35 6.33 14.40
C LEU A 83 -19.43 7.06 15.39
N GLY A 84 -18.61 7.99 14.91
CA GLY A 84 -17.77 8.84 15.74
C GLY A 84 -18.58 9.70 16.69
N VAL A 85 -19.62 10.39 16.22
CA VAL A 85 -20.55 11.16 17.07
C VAL A 85 -21.16 10.28 18.15
N ILE A 86 -21.64 9.08 17.80
CA ILE A 86 -22.21 8.16 18.78
C ILE A 86 -21.16 7.74 19.82
N ALA A 87 -19.92 7.49 19.37
CA ALA A 87 -18.84 7.08 20.25
C ALA A 87 -18.39 8.19 21.21
N ASP A 88 -18.34 9.43 20.74
CA ASP A 88 -18.03 10.59 21.57
C ASP A 88 -19.13 10.83 22.61
N ARG A 89 -20.39 10.86 22.20
CA ARG A 89 -21.53 11.16 23.10
C ARG A 89 -21.84 10.07 24.12
N ARG A 90 -21.43 8.82 23.85
CA ARG A 90 -21.72 7.67 24.72
C ARG A 90 -20.48 7.09 25.40
N MET A 91 -19.33 7.70 25.24
CA MET A 91 -18.05 7.21 25.77
C MET A 91 -17.82 5.72 25.45
N ILE A 92 -17.95 5.33 24.17
CA ILE A 92 -17.81 3.95 23.71
C ILE A 92 -16.78 3.79 22.58
N LYS A 93 -15.75 4.66 22.56
CA LYS A 93 -14.64 4.58 21.59
C LYS A 93 -13.92 3.25 21.67
N MET A 94 -13.54 2.82 22.88
CA MET A 94 -12.87 1.54 23.11
C MET A 94 -13.77 0.33 22.80
N TRP A 95 -15.07 0.46 22.97
CA TRP A 95 -16.03 -0.59 22.61
C TRP A 95 -16.05 -0.80 21.09
N TRP A 96 -16.16 0.28 20.30
CA TRP A 96 -16.10 0.22 18.84
C TRP A 96 -14.74 -0.30 18.35
N LEU A 97 -13.65 0.19 18.94
CA LEU A 97 -12.30 -0.29 18.65
C LEU A 97 -12.21 -1.81 18.85
N LYS A 98 -12.71 -2.34 19.97
CA LYS A 98 -12.70 -3.79 20.26
C LYS A 98 -13.50 -4.59 19.25
N ILE A 99 -14.74 -4.20 18.97
CA ILE A 99 -15.63 -4.94 18.06
C ILE A 99 -15.05 -4.98 16.64
N LEU A 100 -14.62 -3.81 16.13
CA LEU A 100 -14.07 -3.73 14.78
C LEU A 100 -12.72 -4.44 14.66
N THR A 101 -11.91 -4.41 15.71
CA THR A 101 -10.66 -5.20 15.75
C THR A 101 -10.94 -6.71 15.76
N ILE A 102 -11.92 -7.16 16.54
CA ILE A 102 -12.32 -8.57 16.56
C ILE A 102 -12.87 -8.97 15.18
N LEU A 103 -13.75 -8.15 14.60
CA LEU A 103 -14.26 -8.39 13.25
C LEU A 103 -13.11 -8.54 12.25
N GLY A 104 -12.18 -7.59 12.22
CA GLY A 104 -11.05 -7.59 11.28
C GLY A 104 -10.11 -8.78 11.48
N SER A 105 -9.67 -8.99 12.71
CA SER A 105 -8.71 -10.05 13.04
C SER A 105 -9.29 -11.45 12.86
N VAL A 106 -10.55 -11.69 13.25
CA VAL A 106 -11.22 -12.97 13.05
C VAL A 106 -11.45 -13.22 11.57
N SER A 107 -11.88 -12.22 10.80
CA SER A 107 -12.01 -12.37 9.34
C SER A 107 -10.67 -12.69 8.68
N CYS A 108 -9.58 -12.08 9.14
CA CYS A 108 -8.22 -12.41 8.68
C CYS A 108 -7.84 -13.88 9.00
N VAL A 109 -8.15 -14.37 10.19
CA VAL A 109 -7.95 -15.79 10.53
C VAL A 109 -8.80 -16.71 9.65
N LEU A 110 -10.04 -16.33 9.36
CA LEU A 110 -10.95 -17.12 8.53
C LEU A 110 -10.56 -17.12 7.05
N LEU A 111 -9.68 -16.23 6.57
CA LEU A 111 -9.07 -16.32 5.24
C LEU A 111 -8.37 -17.67 5.03
N ALA A 112 -7.77 -18.21 6.09
CA ALA A 112 -7.08 -19.50 6.04
C ALA A 112 -7.98 -20.68 5.64
N LEU A 113 -9.30 -20.53 5.70
CA LEU A 113 -10.23 -21.56 5.28
C LEU A 113 -10.48 -21.60 3.77
N SER A 114 -10.03 -20.57 3.04
CA SER A 114 -10.31 -20.41 1.60
C SER A 114 -9.97 -21.65 0.75
N PRO A 115 -8.81 -22.31 0.85
CA PRO A 115 -8.49 -23.47 0.00
C PRO A 115 -9.28 -24.73 0.37
N TYR A 116 -9.86 -24.79 1.58
CA TYR A 116 -10.57 -25.97 2.07
C TYR A 116 -12.08 -25.97 1.76
N LEU A 117 -12.61 -24.89 1.20
CA LEU A 117 -14.03 -24.74 0.87
C LEU A 117 -14.36 -25.19 -0.56
N GLY A 118 -13.36 -25.70 -1.30
CA GLY A 118 -13.47 -26.11 -2.69
C GLY A 118 -13.37 -24.93 -3.68
N VAL A 119 -13.03 -25.26 -4.90
CA VAL A 119 -12.66 -24.30 -5.96
C VAL A 119 -13.71 -23.21 -6.16
N SER A 120 -14.99 -23.58 -6.29
CA SER A 120 -16.07 -22.60 -6.56
C SER A 120 -16.38 -21.66 -5.41
N ALA A 121 -16.19 -22.07 -4.15
CA ALA A 121 -16.55 -21.27 -2.97
C ALA A 121 -15.34 -20.57 -2.34
N GLY A 122 -14.13 -21.12 -2.55
CA GLY A 122 -12.90 -20.63 -1.91
C GLY A 122 -12.57 -19.19 -2.23
N TRP A 123 -12.61 -18.79 -3.49
CA TRP A 123 -12.33 -17.44 -3.91
C TRP A 123 -13.37 -16.42 -3.42
N ILE A 124 -14.66 -16.80 -3.42
CA ILE A 124 -15.75 -15.93 -2.90
C ILE A 124 -15.58 -15.73 -1.40
N TRP A 125 -15.29 -16.82 -0.66
CA TRP A 125 -15.00 -16.73 0.76
C TRP A 125 -13.80 -15.84 1.06
N ALA A 126 -12.70 -16.01 0.32
CA ALA A 126 -11.51 -15.21 0.46
C ALA A 126 -11.82 -13.72 0.25
N LEU A 127 -12.57 -13.36 -0.80
CA LEU A 127 -12.94 -11.99 -1.11
C LEU A 127 -13.81 -11.37 -0.01
N ILE A 128 -14.83 -12.10 0.48
CA ILE A 128 -15.72 -11.62 1.54
C ILE A 128 -14.95 -11.44 2.86
N MET A 129 -14.15 -12.41 3.26
CA MET A 129 -13.37 -12.33 4.50
C MET A 129 -12.34 -11.22 4.43
N PHE A 130 -11.69 -11.02 3.29
CA PHE A 130 -10.76 -9.92 3.09
C PHE A 130 -11.45 -8.56 3.15
N MET A 131 -12.62 -8.41 2.52
CA MET A 131 -13.42 -7.19 2.62
C MET A 131 -13.81 -6.89 4.07
N MET A 132 -14.28 -7.90 4.82
CA MET A 132 -14.64 -7.75 6.23
C MET A 132 -13.41 -7.42 7.10
N ALA A 133 -12.25 -8.01 6.82
CA ALA A 133 -11.00 -7.68 7.50
C ALA A 133 -10.61 -6.21 7.26
N ASN A 134 -10.73 -5.71 6.04
CA ASN A 134 -10.49 -4.30 5.70
C ASN A 134 -11.51 -3.35 6.34
N VAL A 135 -12.78 -3.71 6.41
CA VAL A 135 -13.80 -2.94 7.15
C VAL A 135 -13.41 -2.87 8.62
N GLY A 136 -13.02 -3.98 9.22
CA GLY A 136 -12.53 -4.03 10.61
C GLY A 136 -11.30 -3.15 10.83
N LEU A 137 -10.30 -3.26 9.96
CA LEU A 137 -9.07 -2.45 10.03
C LEU A 137 -9.34 -0.95 9.93
N ASN A 138 -10.03 -0.55 8.86
CA ASN A 138 -10.29 0.86 8.58
C ASN A 138 -11.25 1.48 9.61
N GLY A 139 -12.28 0.74 10.01
CA GLY A 139 -13.22 1.19 11.03
C GLY A 139 -12.59 1.31 12.42
N ALA A 140 -11.82 0.31 12.84
CA ALA A 140 -11.07 0.36 14.09
C ALA A 140 -10.05 1.51 14.09
N GLY A 141 -9.42 1.79 12.94
CA GLY A 141 -8.47 2.88 12.76
C GLY A 141 -9.05 4.27 13.09
N VAL A 142 -10.34 4.50 12.84
CA VAL A 142 -11.01 5.76 13.20
C VAL A 142 -11.00 5.96 14.72
N PHE A 143 -11.44 4.96 15.47
CA PHE A 143 -11.52 5.03 16.94
C PHE A 143 -10.14 5.00 17.58
N TYR A 144 -9.22 4.22 17.02
CA TYR A 144 -7.83 4.20 17.43
C TYR A 144 -7.16 5.59 17.30
N ASN A 145 -7.32 6.24 16.14
CA ASN A 145 -6.79 7.58 15.93
C ASN A 145 -7.46 8.61 16.85
N ALA A 146 -8.75 8.47 17.12
CA ALA A 146 -9.51 9.33 18.02
C ALA A 146 -9.07 9.25 19.48
N LEU A 147 -8.31 8.23 19.87
CA LEU A 147 -7.69 8.15 21.18
C LEU A 147 -6.45 9.05 21.31
N LEU A 148 -5.81 9.44 20.21
CA LEU A 148 -4.54 10.19 20.25
C LEU A 148 -4.61 11.47 21.10
N PRO A 149 -5.64 12.35 21.00
CA PRO A 149 -5.75 13.54 21.85
C PRO A 149 -5.83 13.25 23.34
N HIS A 150 -6.22 12.03 23.72
CA HIS A 150 -6.35 11.60 25.11
C HIS A 150 -5.10 10.86 25.66
N MET A 151 -4.03 10.73 24.85
CA MET A 151 -2.82 9.98 25.24
C MET A 151 -1.75 10.85 25.90
N GLY A 152 -1.81 12.15 25.75
CA GLY A 152 -0.86 13.12 26.30
C GLY A 152 -1.19 14.53 25.88
N ASP A 153 -0.40 15.48 26.31
CA ASP A 153 -0.57 16.89 25.96
C ASP A 153 -0.29 17.14 24.47
N GLU A 154 -0.73 18.28 23.94
CA GLU A 154 -0.51 18.66 22.55
C GLU A 154 0.97 18.62 22.14
N SER A 155 1.89 18.98 23.04
CA SER A 155 3.34 18.95 22.81
C SER A 155 3.90 17.52 22.70
N GLU A 156 3.20 16.51 23.22
CA GLU A 156 3.61 15.11 23.21
C GLU A 156 3.04 14.34 22.00
N MET A 157 2.00 14.86 21.35
CA MET A 157 1.28 14.17 20.28
C MET A 157 2.17 13.74 19.11
N ASP A 158 3.15 14.57 18.71
CA ASP A 158 4.12 14.21 17.66
C ASP A 158 4.93 12.98 18.06
N SER A 159 5.42 12.96 19.30
CA SER A 159 6.20 11.84 19.84
C SER A 159 5.37 10.56 19.92
N ILE A 160 4.14 10.66 20.43
CA ILE A 160 3.23 9.52 20.60
C ILE A 160 2.82 8.96 19.22
N SER A 161 2.41 9.82 18.31
CA SER A 161 2.00 9.43 16.97
C SER A 161 3.13 8.76 16.19
N ASN A 162 4.33 9.36 16.18
CA ASN A 162 5.49 8.81 15.48
C ASN A 162 6.01 7.51 16.11
N LYS A 163 5.98 7.37 17.44
CA LYS A 163 6.30 6.10 18.13
C LYS A 163 5.34 4.99 17.75
N ALA A 164 4.04 5.30 17.62
CA ALA A 164 3.05 4.34 17.22
C ALA A 164 3.26 3.87 15.78
N PHE A 165 3.53 4.79 14.84
CA PHE A 165 3.90 4.42 13.46
C PHE A 165 5.20 3.61 13.41
N ALA A 166 6.23 4.02 14.15
CA ALA A 166 7.48 3.25 14.23
C ALA A 166 7.25 1.83 14.74
N ALA A 167 6.42 1.67 15.78
CA ALA A 167 6.02 0.35 16.28
C ALA A 167 5.29 -0.46 15.20
N GLY A 168 4.38 0.16 14.45
CA GLY A 168 3.66 -0.46 13.33
C GLY A 168 4.60 -0.98 12.26
N TYR A 169 5.53 -0.16 11.79
CA TYR A 169 6.52 -0.58 10.78
C TYR A 169 7.37 -1.75 11.25
N LEU A 170 7.85 -1.72 12.50
CA LEU A 170 8.62 -2.83 13.05
C LEU A 170 7.78 -4.10 13.22
N GLY A 171 6.55 -3.99 13.75
CA GLY A 171 5.67 -5.13 13.96
C GLY A 171 5.24 -5.80 12.65
N GLY A 172 4.86 -4.99 11.64
CA GLY A 172 4.52 -5.47 10.30
C GLY A 172 5.72 -6.06 9.58
N GLY A 173 6.86 -5.37 9.60
CA GLY A 173 8.09 -5.83 8.98
C GLY A 173 8.62 -7.13 9.59
N LEU A 174 8.61 -7.25 10.92
CA LEU A 174 9.07 -8.47 11.59
C LEU A 174 8.23 -9.69 11.20
N LEU A 175 6.90 -9.55 11.21
CA LEU A 175 6.03 -10.67 10.82
C LEU A 175 6.15 -10.99 9.33
N LEU A 176 6.34 -9.99 8.46
CA LEU A 176 6.60 -10.21 7.03
C LEU A 176 7.88 -11.01 6.81
N VAL A 177 8.98 -10.74 7.55
CA VAL A 177 10.22 -11.57 7.49
C VAL A 177 9.92 -13.01 7.83
N VAL A 178 9.16 -13.25 8.91
CA VAL A 178 8.79 -14.61 9.32
C VAL A 178 7.98 -15.30 8.22
N HIS A 179 6.99 -14.64 7.66
CA HIS A 179 6.15 -15.20 6.60
C HIS A 179 6.95 -15.45 5.31
N LEU A 180 7.82 -14.53 4.93
CA LEU A 180 8.70 -14.73 3.76
C LEU A 180 9.62 -15.94 3.96
N ALA A 181 10.24 -16.05 5.14
CA ALA A 181 11.06 -17.21 5.47
C ALA A 181 10.25 -18.52 5.43
N MET A 182 9.00 -18.52 5.91
CA MET A 182 8.12 -19.69 5.84
C MET A 182 7.81 -20.07 4.37
N VAL A 183 7.45 -19.10 3.54
CA VAL A 183 7.15 -19.34 2.13
C VAL A 183 8.36 -19.86 1.37
N MET A 184 9.58 -19.40 1.71
CA MET A 184 10.82 -19.84 1.06
C MET A 184 11.38 -21.18 1.57
N THR A 185 10.93 -21.68 2.73
CA THR A 185 11.56 -22.86 3.38
C THR A 185 10.60 -24.00 3.68
N LEU A 186 9.29 -23.75 3.62
CA LEU A 186 8.28 -24.73 3.93
C LEU A 186 7.43 -25.04 2.70
N ASP A 187 7.17 -26.30 2.46
CA ASP A 187 6.40 -26.80 1.34
C ASP A 187 4.93 -27.02 1.71
N GLY A 188 4.05 -26.91 0.72
CA GLY A 188 2.66 -27.29 0.78
C GLY A 188 1.67 -26.14 0.87
N GLY A 189 0.49 -26.35 0.30
CA GLY A 189 -0.60 -25.37 0.18
C GLY A 189 -1.18 -24.83 1.50
N TRP A 190 -0.69 -25.27 2.65
CA TRP A 190 -1.08 -24.77 3.98
C TRP A 190 -0.29 -23.53 4.42
N VAL A 191 0.88 -23.27 3.82
CA VAL A 191 1.82 -22.21 4.28
C VAL A 191 1.19 -20.82 4.18
N ILE A 192 0.61 -20.49 3.02
CA ILE A 192 -0.05 -19.21 2.78
C ILE A 192 -1.29 -19.00 3.68
N PRO A 193 -2.24 -19.95 3.75
CA PRO A 193 -3.34 -19.87 4.71
C PRO A 193 -2.87 -19.67 6.17
N PHE A 194 -1.82 -20.35 6.57
CA PHE A 194 -1.27 -20.22 7.92
C PHE A 194 -0.65 -18.84 8.16
N ALA A 195 0.07 -18.27 7.19
CA ALA A 195 0.61 -16.92 7.27
C ALA A 195 -0.50 -15.86 7.43
N MET A 196 -1.62 -16.01 6.71
CA MET A 196 -2.79 -15.14 6.88
C MET A 196 -3.43 -15.29 8.26
N ALA A 197 -3.61 -16.54 8.74
CA ALA A 197 -4.18 -16.79 10.07
C ALA A 197 -3.31 -16.20 11.19
N THR A 198 -2.00 -16.39 11.12
CA THR A 198 -1.06 -15.85 12.12
C THR A 198 -1.03 -14.34 12.13
N SER A 199 -1.23 -13.66 10.99
CA SER A 199 -1.40 -12.19 10.94
C SER A 199 -2.62 -11.71 11.72
N GLY A 200 -3.76 -12.39 11.58
CA GLY A 200 -4.97 -12.09 12.34
C GLY A 200 -4.79 -12.32 13.85
N LEU A 201 -4.14 -13.43 14.22
CA LEU A 201 -3.83 -13.75 15.61
C LEU A 201 -2.82 -12.76 16.22
N TRP A 202 -1.82 -12.34 15.47
CA TRP A 202 -0.85 -11.31 15.87
C TRP A 202 -1.57 -9.98 16.16
N TRP A 203 -2.41 -9.53 15.24
CA TRP A 203 -3.21 -8.31 15.44
C TRP A 203 -4.07 -8.40 16.70
N LEU A 204 -4.86 -9.47 16.84
CA LEU A 204 -5.72 -9.66 18.01
C LEU A 204 -4.92 -9.74 19.31
N GLY A 205 -3.78 -10.45 19.30
CA GLY A 205 -2.92 -10.63 20.45
C GLY A 205 -2.36 -9.31 20.99
N PHE A 206 -1.77 -8.48 20.12
CA PHE A 206 -1.24 -7.18 20.52
C PHE A 206 -2.34 -6.17 20.86
N ALA A 207 -3.48 -6.22 20.19
CA ALA A 207 -4.63 -5.39 20.54
C ALA A 207 -5.14 -5.64 21.97
N GLN A 208 -4.95 -6.84 22.54
CA GLN A 208 -5.28 -7.10 23.95
C GLN A 208 -4.47 -6.22 24.92
N MET A 209 -3.23 -5.84 24.56
CA MET A 209 -2.45 -4.91 25.37
C MET A 209 -3.13 -3.52 25.37
N THR A 210 -3.55 -3.05 24.21
CA THR A 210 -4.28 -1.78 24.07
C THR A 210 -5.57 -1.80 24.89
N PHE A 211 -6.37 -2.87 24.78
CA PHE A 211 -7.65 -3.02 25.48
C PHE A 211 -7.51 -3.06 27.02
N ARG A 212 -6.35 -3.42 27.53
CA ARG A 212 -6.06 -3.47 28.98
C ARG A 212 -5.37 -2.22 29.50
N MET A 213 -4.55 -1.57 28.67
CA MET A 213 -3.69 -0.47 29.10
C MET A 213 -4.29 0.91 28.78
N VAL A 214 -5.14 1.00 27.78
CA VAL A 214 -5.79 2.26 27.38
C VAL A 214 -7.23 2.26 27.90
N PRO A 215 -7.56 3.12 28.87
CA PRO A 215 -8.94 3.25 29.35
C PRO A 215 -9.83 3.95 28.32
N GLU A 216 -11.14 3.81 28.47
CA GLU A 216 -12.10 4.66 27.76
C GLU A 216 -11.89 6.11 28.20
N PRO A 217 -11.68 7.07 27.28
CA PRO A 217 -11.58 8.48 27.62
C PRO A 217 -12.85 8.99 28.29
N HIS A 218 -12.71 9.57 29.48
CA HIS A 218 -13.83 10.18 30.17
C HIS A 218 -14.12 11.56 29.56
N ILE A 219 -15.38 11.77 29.18
CA ILE A 219 -15.89 13.04 28.66
C ILE A 219 -17.06 13.43 29.57
N GLU A 220 -17.09 14.66 30.01
CA GLU A 220 -18.10 15.16 30.98
C GLU A 220 -19.53 15.19 30.43
N ASN A 221 -19.71 14.97 29.12
CA ASN A 221 -20.99 15.11 28.40
C ASN A 221 -21.55 13.76 27.92
N GLU A 222 -21.69 12.80 28.85
CA GLU A 222 -22.25 11.50 28.54
C GLU A 222 -23.77 11.59 28.34
N MET A 223 -24.26 11.16 27.18
CA MET A 223 -25.69 11.06 26.91
C MET A 223 -26.26 9.71 27.36
N GLU A 224 -27.47 9.74 27.89
CA GLU A 224 -28.18 8.51 28.23
C GLU A 224 -28.35 7.57 27.02
N PRO A 225 -28.34 6.25 27.24
CA PRO A 225 -28.52 5.27 26.19
C PRO A 225 -29.84 5.45 25.44
N MET A 226 -29.76 5.74 24.16
CA MET A 226 -30.93 5.86 23.27
C MET A 226 -31.05 4.62 22.37
N GLY A 227 -32.25 4.35 21.87
CA GLY A 227 -32.46 3.30 20.87
C GLY A 227 -31.66 3.58 19.57
N MET A 228 -31.31 2.53 18.83
CA MET A 228 -30.45 2.61 17.64
C MET A 228 -30.91 3.64 16.60
N VAL A 229 -32.22 3.69 16.30
CA VAL A 229 -32.78 4.64 15.33
C VAL A 229 -32.65 6.10 15.83
N ALA A 230 -32.88 6.35 17.12
CA ALA A 230 -32.73 7.68 17.71
C ALA A 230 -31.25 8.12 17.71
N SER A 231 -30.32 7.23 18.08
CA SER A 231 -28.86 7.47 18.02
C SER A 231 -28.38 7.79 16.60
N THR A 232 -28.82 7.03 15.60
CA THR A 232 -28.46 7.29 14.19
C THR A 232 -29.02 8.62 13.71
N LYS A 233 -30.27 8.94 14.02
CA LYS A 233 -30.88 10.22 13.63
C LYS A 233 -30.16 11.41 14.29
N MET A 234 -29.83 11.30 15.56
CA MET A 234 -29.03 12.29 16.29
C MET A 234 -27.66 12.46 15.61
N ALA A 235 -26.92 11.37 15.39
CA ALA A 235 -25.59 11.42 14.78
C ALA A 235 -25.60 12.07 13.40
N LEU A 236 -26.56 11.71 12.55
CA LEU A 236 -26.72 12.33 11.22
C LEU A 236 -27.06 13.83 11.32
N SER A 237 -27.84 14.22 12.35
CA SER A 237 -28.16 15.63 12.61
C SER A 237 -26.91 16.41 13.03
N GLU A 238 -26.08 15.85 13.92
CA GLU A 238 -24.84 16.48 14.38
C GLU A 238 -23.81 16.55 13.27
N VAL A 239 -23.58 15.48 12.50
CA VAL A 239 -22.71 15.50 11.32
C VAL A 239 -23.15 16.57 10.32
N LYS A 240 -24.48 16.69 10.07
CA LYS A 240 -25.01 17.75 9.22
C LYS A 240 -24.75 19.15 9.81
N ALA A 241 -24.92 19.31 11.12
CA ALA A 241 -24.64 20.58 11.80
C ALA A 241 -23.15 20.96 11.66
N THR A 242 -22.22 20.01 11.87
CA THR A 242 -20.79 20.22 11.70
C THR A 242 -20.42 20.63 10.27
N LEU A 243 -21.00 19.95 9.27
CA LEU A 243 -20.82 20.30 7.86
C LEU A 243 -21.44 21.65 7.47
N THR A 244 -22.49 22.08 8.18
CA THR A 244 -23.12 23.37 7.95
C THR A 244 -22.34 24.50 8.63
N ASP A 245 -21.71 24.21 9.76
CA ASP A 245 -20.90 25.16 10.54
C ASP A 245 -19.38 25.02 10.28
N ILE A 246 -19.00 24.73 9.02
CA ILE A 246 -17.60 24.66 8.60
C ILE A 246 -16.83 25.96 8.96
N LYS A 247 -17.54 27.09 9.08
CA LYS A 247 -16.91 28.38 9.39
C LYS A 247 -16.30 28.41 10.79
N SER A 248 -16.89 27.73 11.76
CA SER A 248 -16.38 27.64 13.13
C SER A 248 -15.08 26.82 13.21
N PHE A 249 -14.92 25.81 12.33
CA PHE A 249 -13.73 24.96 12.26
C PHE A 249 -12.96 25.18 10.94
N ARG A 250 -12.94 26.44 10.44
CA ARG A 250 -12.38 26.76 9.12
C ARG A 250 -10.96 26.26 8.94
N THR A 251 -10.09 26.47 9.92
CA THR A 251 -8.70 26.08 9.87
C THR A 251 -8.55 24.56 9.80
N LEU A 252 -9.33 23.82 10.59
CA LEU A 252 -9.32 22.34 10.59
C LEU A 252 -9.81 21.77 9.26
N PHE A 253 -10.93 22.27 8.70
CA PHE A 253 -11.41 21.83 7.38
C PHE A 253 -10.46 22.20 6.25
N PHE A 254 -9.80 23.34 6.34
CA PHE A 254 -8.79 23.72 5.37
C PHE A 254 -7.55 22.82 5.45
N TYR A 255 -7.16 22.40 6.67
CA TYR A 255 -6.14 21.39 6.86
C TYR A 255 -6.57 20.03 6.26
N MET A 256 -7.80 19.60 6.48
CA MET A 256 -8.30 18.34 5.88
C MET A 256 -8.26 18.38 4.35
N LEU A 257 -8.51 19.53 3.74
CA LEU A 257 -8.37 19.68 2.29
C LEU A 257 -6.90 19.65 1.83
N ALA A 258 -5.98 20.26 2.58
CA ALA A 258 -4.55 20.12 2.33
C ALA A 258 -4.09 18.67 2.50
N TYR A 259 -4.55 18.01 3.57
CA TYR A 259 -4.31 16.60 3.85
C TYR A 259 -4.82 15.72 2.72
N PHE A 260 -6.04 15.94 2.25
CA PHE A 260 -6.61 15.23 1.11
C PHE A 260 -5.66 15.25 -0.09
N CYS A 261 -5.15 16.42 -0.47
CA CYS A 261 -4.25 16.55 -1.60
C CYS A 261 -2.92 15.82 -1.38
N PHE A 262 -2.23 16.07 -0.27
CA PHE A 262 -0.89 15.49 -0.13
C PHE A 262 -0.91 14.01 0.24
N ILE A 263 -1.90 13.53 0.99
CA ILE A 263 -1.98 12.11 1.35
C ILE A 263 -2.40 11.25 0.16
N ASP A 264 -3.26 11.79 -0.73
CA ASP A 264 -3.57 11.13 -2.00
C ASP A 264 -2.31 10.95 -2.84
N GLY A 265 -1.52 12.00 -3.01
CA GLY A 265 -0.26 11.92 -3.72
C GLY A 265 0.71 10.89 -3.12
N ILE A 266 0.89 10.90 -1.80
CA ILE A 266 1.78 9.94 -1.10
C ILE A 266 1.27 8.51 -1.24
N ASN A 267 -0.01 8.26 -0.96
CA ASN A 267 -0.60 6.92 -1.06
C ASN A 267 -0.57 6.39 -2.49
N SER A 268 -0.84 7.25 -3.48
CA SER A 268 -0.83 6.87 -4.89
C SER A 268 0.56 6.51 -5.38
N VAL A 269 1.58 7.30 -5.05
CA VAL A 269 2.97 6.95 -5.37
C VAL A 269 3.37 5.63 -4.74
N THR A 270 2.99 5.41 -3.47
CA THR A 270 3.32 4.17 -2.77
C THR A 270 2.61 2.95 -3.38
N ALA A 271 1.33 3.09 -3.74
CA ALA A 271 0.55 2.02 -4.36
C ALA A 271 1.00 1.71 -5.79
N LEU A 272 1.33 2.75 -6.57
CA LEU A 272 1.72 2.60 -7.97
C LEU A 272 3.21 2.26 -8.15
N ALA A 273 4.03 2.44 -7.12
CA ALA A 273 5.46 2.12 -7.19
C ALA A 273 5.73 0.66 -7.60
N GLY A 274 4.91 -0.28 -7.12
CA GLY A 274 5.01 -1.68 -7.50
C GLY A 274 4.74 -1.91 -8.99
N VAL A 275 3.63 -1.36 -9.50
CA VAL A 275 3.26 -1.47 -10.92
C VAL A 275 4.32 -0.79 -11.80
N PHE A 276 4.72 0.43 -11.44
CA PHE A 276 5.78 1.15 -12.15
C PHE A 276 7.11 0.37 -12.15
N GLY A 277 7.45 -0.25 -11.03
CA GLY A 277 8.65 -1.08 -10.88
C GLY A 277 8.64 -2.28 -11.84
N ILE A 278 7.53 -3.00 -11.95
CA ILE A 278 7.43 -4.17 -12.85
C ILE A 278 7.31 -3.73 -14.31
N VAL A 279 6.33 -2.86 -14.61
CA VAL A 279 5.95 -2.56 -16.00
C VAL A 279 6.98 -1.66 -16.69
N VAL A 280 7.44 -0.61 -16.00
CA VAL A 280 8.31 0.41 -16.59
C VAL A 280 9.79 0.11 -16.38
N LEU A 281 10.13 -0.49 -15.24
CA LEU A 281 11.52 -0.72 -14.87
C LEU A 281 11.97 -2.19 -15.01
N GLY A 282 11.05 -3.12 -15.24
CA GLY A 282 11.37 -4.55 -15.38
C GLY A 282 11.87 -5.21 -14.08
N LEU A 283 11.39 -4.74 -12.91
CA LEU A 283 11.77 -5.33 -11.63
C LEU A 283 11.10 -6.69 -11.43
N THR A 284 11.83 -7.61 -10.81
CA THR A 284 11.28 -8.88 -10.37
C THR A 284 10.39 -8.72 -9.14
N THR A 285 9.42 -9.61 -8.98
CA THR A 285 8.55 -9.66 -7.78
C THR A 285 9.36 -9.79 -6.48
N THR A 286 10.41 -10.61 -6.50
CA THR A 286 11.33 -10.75 -5.35
C THR A 286 12.02 -9.43 -5.00
N GLY A 287 12.47 -8.68 -5.99
CA GLY A 287 13.05 -7.35 -5.78
C GLY A 287 12.07 -6.36 -5.15
N LEU A 288 10.80 -6.40 -5.54
CA LEU A 288 9.75 -5.59 -4.92
C LEU A 288 9.49 -5.97 -3.47
N ILE A 289 9.32 -7.26 -3.17
CA ILE A 289 9.09 -7.74 -1.80
C ILE A 289 10.24 -7.34 -0.89
N LEU A 290 11.49 -7.50 -1.36
CA LEU A 290 12.67 -7.09 -0.60
C LEU A 290 12.70 -5.58 -0.36
N THR A 291 12.31 -4.77 -1.35
CA THR A 291 12.20 -3.31 -1.19
C THR A 291 11.13 -2.93 -0.17
N ILE A 292 9.94 -3.55 -0.22
CA ILE A 292 8.88 -3.34 0.76
C ILE A 292 9.37 -3.66 2.18
N LEU A 293 10.10 -4.75 2.33
CA LEU A 293 10.69 -5.15 3.61
C LEU A 293 11.67 -4.10 4.14
N ILE A 294 12.57 -3.62 3.29
CA ILE A 294 13.56 -2.60 3.65
C ILE A 294 12.86 -1.29 4.05
N ILE A 295 11.81 -0.90 3.32
CA ILE A 295 10.99 0.28 3.66
C ILE A 295 10.50 0.20 5.11
N GLN A 296 10.01 -0.94 5.59
CA GLN A 296 9.50 -1.10 6.95
C GLN A 296 10.59 -0.80 8.01
N PHE A 297 11.80 -1.35 7.81
CA PHE A 297 12.89 -1.16 8.75
C PHE A 297 13.51 0.24 8.71
N VAL A 298 13.45 0.92 7.58
CA VAL A 298 13.91 2.32 7.43
C VAL A 298 12.86 3.30 7.97
N ALA A 299 11.58 3.05 7.72
CA ALA A 299 10.51 3.94 8.15
C ALA A 299 10.41 4.07 9.68
N ALA A 300 10.68 2.99 10.41
CA ALA A 300 10.59 2.99 11.86
C ALA A 300 11.55 3.97 12.56
N PRO A 301 12.88 3.91 12.37
CA PRO A 301 13.78 4.89 12.95
C PRO A 301 13.58 6.29 12.38
N ALA A 302 13.19 6.42 11.12
CA ALA A 302 12.91 7.70 10.51
C ALA A 302 11.70 8.40 11.14
N ALA A 303 10.62 7.68 11.45
CA ALA A 303 9.48 8.23 12.16
C ALA A 303 9.90 8.86 13.52
N ILE A 304 10.77 8.19 14.26
CA ILE A 304 11.34 8.73 15.51
C ILE A 304 12.23 9.96 15.21
N GLY A 305 12.99 9.93 14.11
CA GLY A 305 13.81 11.06 13.66
C GLY A 305 12.98 12.31 13.36
N PHE A 306 11.81 12.12 12.76
CA PHE A 306 10.88 13.21 12.48
C PHE A 306 10.26 13.85 13.73
N THR A 307 10.18 13.12 14.86
CA THR A 307 9.83 13.73 16.15
C THR A 307 10.83 14.80 16.54
N LYS A 308 12.13 14.50 16.47
CA LYS A 308 13.19 15.47 16.78
C LYS A 308 13.19 16.68 15.81
N LEU A 309 12.82 16.43 14.56
CA LEU A 309 12.67 17.49 13.58
C LEU A 309 11.48 18.41 13.91
N ALA A 310 10.36 17.81 14.35
CA ALA A 310 9.17 18.54 14.79
C ALA A 310 9.41 19.34 16.09
N GLU A 311 10.17 18.81 17.02
CA GLU A 311 10.63 19.57 18.22
C GLU A 311 11.41 20.84 17.85
N LYS A 312 12.17 20.79 16.75
CA LYS A 312 13.02 21.92 16.34
C LYS A 312 12.31 22.92 15.41
N TRP A 313 11.46 22.45 14.49
CA TRP A 313 10.84 23.26 13.43
C TRP A 313 9.33 23.41 13.59
N GLY A 314 8.75 22.81 14.62
CA GLY A 314 7.32 22.62 14.80
C GLY A 314 6.76 21.53 13.88
N THR A 315 5.61 20.96 14.26
CA THR A 315 4.92 19.90 13.51
C THR A 315 4.68 20.27 12.06
N LYS A 316 4.16 21.48 11.83
CA LYS A 316 3.90 22.03 10.48
C LYS A 316 5.17 22.17 9.64
N GLY A 317 6.27 22.66 10.24
CA GLY A 317 7.54 22.85 9.53
C GLY A 317 8.17 21.51 9.12
N ALA A 318 8.17 20.54 10.01
CA ALA A 318 8.65 19.19 9.74
C ALA A 318 7.81 18.45 8.68
N LEU A 319 6.48 18.60 8.73
CA LEU A 319 5.57 18.03 7.73
C LEU A 319 5.80 18.68 6.36
N GLN A 320 5.94 20.02 6.30
CA GLN A 320 6.26 20.71 5.04
C GLN A 320 7.59 20.26 4.43
N PHE A 321 8.63 20.12 5.26
CA PHE A 321 9.91 19.56 4.82
C PHE A 321 9.73 18.18 4.19
N SER A 322 8.98 17.30 4.86
CA SER A 322 8.68 15.96 4.32
C SER A 322 8.00 16.03 2.96
N LEU A 323 6.99 16.89 2.77
CA LEU A 323 6.28 17.03 1.49
C LEU A 323 7.18 17.55 0.37
N VAL A 324 8.10 18.46 0.67
CA VAL A 324 9.10 18.91 -0.31
C VAL A 324 10.04 17.78 -0.69
N CYS A 325 10.51 16.99 0.29
CA CYS A 325 11.34 15.82 0.02
C CYS A 325 10.58 14.76 -0.82
N TRP A 326 9.27 14.57 -0.60
CA TRP A 326 8.45 13.69 -1.44
C TRP A 326 8.44 14.12 -2.91
N CYS A 327 8.38 15.44 -3.19
CA CYS A 327 8.49 15.93 -4.56
C CYS A 327 9.85 15.56 -5.20
N PHE A 328 10.94 15.64 -4.43
CA PHE A 328 12.27 15.23 -4.92
C PHE A 328 12.35 13.71 -5.13
N VAL A 329 11.72 12.91 -4.27
CA VAL A 329 11.65 11.44 -4.44
C VAL A 329 10.94 11.09 -5.75
N ILE A 330 9.81 11.74 -6.05
CA ILE A 330 9.06 11.49 -7.30
C ILE A 330 9.88 11.92 -8.52
N VAL A 331 10.48 13.10 -8.49
CA VAL A 331 11.36 13.57 -9.58
C VAL A 331 12.55 12.63 -9.76
N GLY A 332 13.11 12.12 -8.65
CA GLY A 332 14.15 11.09 -8.67
C GLY A 332 13.68 9.79 -9.34
N ALA A 333 12.45 9.35 -9.06
CA ALA A 333 11.89 8.15 -9.69
C ALA A 333 11.78 8.27 -11.23
N LEU A 334 11.56 9.47 -11.75
CA LEU A 334 11.54 9.70 -13.20
C LEU A 334 12.90 9.46 -13.85
N SER A 335 13.99 9.55 -13.10
CA SER A 335 15.35 9.35 -13.60
C SER A 335 15.75 7.88 -13.75
N PHE A 336 14.95 6.96 -13.25
CA PHE A 336 15.31 5.53 -13.24
C PHE A 336 15.22 4.93 -14.63
N ALA A 337 16.26 4.18 -14.94
CA ALA A 337 16.40 3.47 -16.22
C ALA A 337 17.21 2.19 -16.02
N PRO A 338 16.78 1.05 -16.59
CA PRO A 338 17.62 -0.13 -16.70
C PRO A 338 18.92 0.21 -17.43
N LEU A 339 20.01 -0.45 -17.06
CA LEU A 339 21.28 -0.38 -17.80
C LEU A 339 21.13 -1.08 -19.15
N GLU A 340 21.98 -0.73 -20.09
CA GLU A 340 22.07 -1.46 -21.36
C GLU A 340 22.55 -2.88 -21.10
N LEU A 341 22.00 -3.84 -21.83
CA LEU A 341 22.37 -5.24 -21.72
C LEU A 341 23.70 -5.46 -22.46
N GLU A 342 24.67 -6.05 -21.79
CA GLU A 342 26.00 -6.28 -22.35
C GLU A 342 26.30 -7.77 -22.55
N ASN A 343 25.85 -8.62 -21.61
CA ASN A 343 26.17 -10.04 -21.59
C ASN A 343 24.96 -10.89 -22.01
N HIS A 344 25.24 -12.06 -22.64
CA HIS A 344 24.22 -12.99 -23.11
C HIS A 344 23.21 -13.39 -22.01
N ASP A 345 23.68 -13.62 -20.78
CA ASP A 345 22.89 -14.02 -19.62
C ASP A 345 21.98 -12.92 -19.05
N GLU A 346 22.15 -11.67 -19.53
CA GLU A 346 21.29 -10.54 -19.12
C GLU A 346 19.99 -10.42 -19.96
N TYR A 347 19.99 -11.04 -21.16
CA TYR A 347 18.84 -10.99 -22.06
C TYR A 347 17.72 -11.94 -21.61
N ASP A 348 16.47 -11.55 -21.85
CA ASP A 348 15.30 -12.30 -21.41
C ASP A 348 15.20 -13.68 -22.09
N MET A 349 15.55 -13.73 -23.37
CA MET A 349 15.62 -14.97 -24.15
C MET A 349 17.03 -15.18 -24.68
N GLN A 350 17.60 -16.33 -24.39
CA GLN A 350 18.95 -16.71 -24.69
C GLN A 350 18.92 -17.89 -25.65
N TYR A 351 19.51 -17.70 -26.83
CA TYR A 351 19.59 -18.72 -27.87
C TYR A 351 21.08 -19.11 -28.06
N THR A 352 21.38 -20.37 -27.82
CA THR A 352 22.76 -20.91 -27.97
C THR A 352 22.77 -22.00 -29.03
N PHE A 353 23.63 -21.86 -30.03
CA PHE A 353 23.76 -22.85 -31.09
C PHE A 353 24.43 -24.14 -30.57
N ASN A 354 23.78 -25.27 -30.79
CA ASN A 354 24.26 -26.57 -30.41
C ASN A 354 24.86 -27.26 -31.66
N GLU A 355 26.17 -27.40 -31.68
CA GLU A 355 26.90 -28.01 -32.82
C GLU A 355 26.54 -29.50 -33.03
N GLU A 356 26.09 -30.23 -31.98
CA GLU A 356 25.77 -31.65 -32.11
C GLU A 356 24.41 -31.86 -32.80
N THR A 357 23.45 -30.99 -32.52
CA THR A 357 22.09 -31.10 -33.07
C THR A 357 21.87 -30.25 -34.30
N GLY A 358 22.69 -29.24 -34.50
CA GLY A 358 22.53 -28.23 -35.56
C GLY A 358 21.32 -27.30 -35.31
N MET A 359 20.87 -27.21 -34.09
CA MET A 359 19.71 -26.39 -33.65
C MET A 359 20.15 -25.36 -32.61
N TYR A 360 19.27 -24.40 -32.32
CA TYR A 360 19.46 -23.43 -31.25
C TYR A 360 18.69 -23.88 -30.00
N ASP A 361 19.39 -23.99 -28.89
CA ASP A 361 18.79 -24.20 -27.57
C ASP A 361 18.33 -22.84 -27.05
N ALA A 362 17.02 -22.69 -26.84
CA ALA A 362 16.40 -21.46 -26.33
C ALA A 362 16.06 -21.62 -24.83
N VAL A 363 16.54 -20.68 -24.02
CA VAL A 363 16.28 -20.65 -22.58
C VAL A 363 15.80 -19.26 -22.17
N ALA A 364 14.77 -19.19 -21.31
CA ALA A 364 14.39 -17.93 -20.69
C ALA A 364 15.27 -17.64 -19.47
N ARG A 365 15.63 -16.37 -19.27
CA ARG A 365 16.34 -15.92 -18.09
C ARG A 365 15.52 -16.20 -16.83
N ASP A 366 16.20 -16.49 -15.73
CA ASP A 366 15.54 -16.71 -14.44
C ASP A 366 14.58 -15.57 -14.05
N GLY A 367 13.35 -15.93 -13.73
CA GLY A 367 12.29 -14.98 -13.40
C GLY A 367 11.57 -14.36 -14.60
N VAL A 368 11.92 -14.73 -15.83
CA VAL A 368 11.22 -14.34 -17.05
C VAL A 368 10.38 -15.52 -17.56
N ASN A 369 9.09 -15.32 -17.67
CA ASN A 369 8.19 -16.27 -18.32
C ASN A 369 7.46 -15.57 -19.47
N PRO A 370 7.84 -15.86 -20.74
CA PRO A 370 7.29 -15.15 -21.89
C PRO A 370 5.77 -15.32 -22.10
N ILE A 371 5.18 -16.39 -21.54
CA ILE A 371 3.72 -16.63 -21.64
C ILE A 371 2.96 -16.29 -20.36
N ALA A 372 3.63 -15.75 -19.33
CA ALA A 372 2.94 -15.24 -18.16
C ALA A 372 2.02 -14.06 -18.52
N ALA A 373 1.09 -13.74 -17.62
CA ALA A 373 0.22 -12.59 -17.81
C ALA A 373 1.04 -11.30 -18.01
N LEU A 374 0.95 -10.75 -19.21
CA LEU A 374 1.64 -9.53 -19.60
C LEU A 374 0.76 -8.30 -19.34
N PRO A 375 1.35 -7.12 -19.15
CA PRO A 375 0.60 -5.91 -18.80
C PRO A 375 -0.29 -5.37 -19.93
N ASP A 376 0.01 -5.72 -21.17
CA ASP A 376 -0.67 -5.27 -22.38
C ASP A 376 -1.33 -6.43 -23.11
N ASP A 377 -2.55 -6.23 -23.61
CA ASP A 377 -3.31 -7.26 -24.32
C ASP A 377 -2.64 -7.68 -25.65
N ASP A 378 -2.01 -6.74 -26.36
CA ASP A 378 -1.32 -7.01 -27.63
C ASP A 378 -0.03 -7.82 -27.37
N GLU A 379 0.72 -7.50 -26.30
CA GLU A 379 1.88 -8.29 -25.86
C GLU A 379 1.47 -9.71 -25.45
N GLN A 380 0.35 -9.82 -24.74
CA GLN A 380 -0.19 -11.13 -24.33
C GLN A 380 -0.61 -11.95 -25.54
N GLN A 381 -1.25 -11.34 -26.53
CA GLN A 381 -1.65 -12.02 -27.77
C GLN A 381 -0.42 -12.49 -28.55
N TRP A 382 0.60 -11.62 -28.68
CA TRP A 382 1.88 -11.98 -29.34
C TRP A 382 2.51 -13.21 -28.67
N ALA A 383 2.58 -13.25 -27.36
CA ALA A 383 3.16 -14.37 -26.60
C ALA A 383 2.38 -15.68 -26.80
N LEU A 384 1.03 -15.62 -26.83
CA LEU A 384 0.18 -16.77 -27.08
C LEU A 384 0.29 -17.29 -28.52
N GLU A 385 0.46 -16.42 -29.51
CA GLU A 385 0.66 -16.79 -30.91
C GLU A 385 2.00 -17.49 -31.15
N HIS A 386 2.98 -17.29 -30.24
CA HIS A 386 4.32 -17.86 -30.34
C HIS A 386 4.62 -18.89 -29.22
N GLU A 387 3.59 -19.35 -28.49
CA GLU A 387 3.76 -20.25 -27.33
C GLU A 387 4.58 -21.51 -27.64
N ASP A 388 4.41 -22.07 -28.84
CA ASP A 388 5.06 -23.31 -29.27
C ASP A 388 6.60 -23.18 -29.44
N ILE A 389 7.12 -21.97 -29.60
CA ILE A 389 8.52 -21.69 -29.91
C ILE A 389 9.23 -20.82 -28.88
N LEU A 390 8.48 -20.26 -27.90
CA LEU A 390 9.05 -19.51 -26.81
C LEU A 390 9.59 -20.44 -25.71
N PRO A 391 10.75 -20.14 -25.11
CA PRO A 391 11.24 -20.85 -23.95
C PRO A 391 10.36 -20.50 -22.74
N VAL A 392 9.52 -21.42 -22.35
CA VAL A 392 8.59 -21.22 -21.23
C VAL A 392 9.08 -21.94 -19.99
N GLN A 393 8.86 -21.36 -18.83
CA GLN A 393 9.03 -22.05 -17.57
C GLN A 393 7.78 -22.92 -17.34
N GLN A 394 7.91 -24.23 -17.50
CA GLN A 394 6.81 -25.15 -17.24
C GLN A 394 6.80 -25.60 -15.79
N ASN A 395 5.62 -25.48 -15.17
CA ASN A 395 5.25 -26.25 -14.00
C ASN A 395 4.10 -27.20 -14.40
N GLU A 396 4.06 -28.43 -13.90
CA GLU A 396 3.03 -29.43 -14.28
C GLU A 396 1.59 -28.94 -14.01
N ASP A 397 1.41 -27.94 -13.14
CA ASP A 397 0.13 -27.33 -12.80
C ASP A 397 -0.18 -26.02 -13.55
N TYR A 398 0.64 -25.61 -14.54
CA TYR A 398 0.50 -24.36 -15.29
C TYR A 398 -0.71 -24.43 -16.24
N LYS A 399 -1.90 -24.08 -15.76
CA LYS A 399 -3.15 -24.08 -16.54
C LYS A 399 -3.68 -22.72 -16.94
N SER A 400 -3.12 -21.65 -16.45
CA SER A 400 -3.58 -20.30 -16.81
C SER A 400 -2.45 -19.31 -16.66
N GLY A 401 -2.18 -18.48 -17.65
CA GLY A 401 -1.10 -17.50 -17.75
C GLY A 401 -0.87 -16.52 -16.58
N TYR A 402 -1.09 -16.96 -15.35
CA TYR A 402 -0.84 -16.19 -14.14
C TYR A 402 0.48 -16.63 -13.51
N ALA A 403 1.43 -15.72 -13.45
CA ALA A 403 2.74 -15.87 -12.78
C ALA A 403 2.67 -16.06 -11.25
N VAL A 404 1.53 -16.51 -10.73
CA VAL A 404 1.28 -16.64 -9.28
C VAL A 404 1.79 -17.98 -8.73
N GLU A 405 1.89 -19.01 -9.56
CA GLU A 405 2.23 -20.37 -9.10
C GLU A 405 3.66 -20.48 -8.59
N TRP A 406 4.63 -19.92 -9.30
CA TRP A 406 6.04 -20.01 -8.88
C TRP A 406 6.39 -19.22 -7.60
N ALA A 407 5.57 -18.27 -7.21
CA ALA A 407 5.77 -17.56 -5.94
C ALA A 407 5.46 -18.45 -4.72
N PHE A 408 4.79 -19.62 -4.93
CA PHE A 408 4.27 -20.45 -3.85
C PHE A 408 4.61 -21.94 -4.01
N ASP A 409 5.31 -22.32 -5.09
CA ASP A 409 5.76 -23.70 -5.31
C ASP A 409 7.23 -23.86 -4.95
N SER A 410 7.51 -24.89 -4.14
CA SER A 410 8.85 -25.17 -3.61
C SER A 410 9.84 -25.72 -4.65
N ASP A 411 9.33 -26.34 -5.71
CA ASP A 411 10.18 -26.95 -6.72
C ASP A 411 10.68 -25.92 -7.76
N GLY A 412 10.11 -24.71 -7.74
CA GLY A 412 10.44 -23.61 -8.64
C GLY A 412 10.13 -23.92 -10.12
N PRO A 413 10.08 -22.90 -10.96
CA PRO A 413 9.85 -23.12 -12.38
C PRO A 413 11.05 -23.84 -13.01
N VAL A 414 10.76 -24.90 -13.74
CA VAL A 414 11.76 -25.60 -14.54
C VAL A 414 11.89 -24.87 -15.88
N ASN A 415 13.09 -24.35 -16.18
CA ASN A 415 13.37 -23.81 -17.50
C ASN A 415 13.31 -24.93 -18.54
N VAL A 416 12.34 -24.85 -19.44
CA VAL A 416 12.26 -25.77 -20.56
C VAL A 416 13.02 -25.18 -21.72
N SER A 417 14.11 -25.86 -22.09
CA SER A 417 14.84 -25.51 -23.31
C SER A 417 14.04 -25.97 -24.53
N VAL A 418 13.79 -25.05 -25.44
CA VAL A 418 13.16 -25.33 -26.74
C VAL A 418 14.23 -25.37 -27.81
N ASN A 419 14.25 -26.45 -28.61
CA ASN A 419 15.23 -26.58 -29.71
C ASN A 419 14.62 -25.97 -30.99
N LEU A 420 15.20 -24.89 -31.47
CA LEU A 420 14.76 -24.18 -32.66
C LEU A 420 15.68 -24.42 -33.85
N THR A 421 15.07 -24.64 -35.03
CA THR A 421 15.84 -24.59 -36.29
C THR A 421 16.21 -23.15 -36.62
N ALA A 422 17.24 -22.95 -37.43
CA ALA A 422 17.64 -21.61 -37.90
C ALA A 422 16.48 -20.87 -38.61
N GLU A 423 15.62 -21.60 -39.32
CA GLU A 423 14.46 -21.04 -40.02
C GLU A 423 13.40 -20.57 -39.01
N ALA A 424 13.12 -21.36 -37.96
CA ALA A 424 12.18 -20.99 -36.90
C ALA A 424 12.68 -19.79 -36.07
N LEU A 425 13.99 -19.77 -35.76
CA LEU A 425 14.63 -18.64 -35.08
C LEU A 425 14.54 -17.35 -35.89
N ALA A 426 14.82 -17.41 -37.20
CA ALA A 426 14.70 -16.24 -38.08
C ALA A 426 13.25 -15.73 -38.21
N ALA A 427 12.27 -16.64 -38.20
CA ALA A 427 10.86 -16.26 -38.20
C ALA A 427 10.46 -15.58 -36.88
N LEU A 428 10.94 -16.09 -35.73
CA LEU A 428 10.68 -15.47 -34.40
C LEU A 428 11.41 -14.11 -34.31
N GLU A 429 12.67 -14.02 -34.72
CA GLU A 429 13.44 -12.76 -34.72
C GLU A 429 12.72 -11.65 -35.48
N ALA A 430 12.08 -11.97 -36.61
CA ALA A 430 11.36 -11.00 -37.43
C ALA A 430 10.15 -10.35 -36.70
N THR A 431 9.62 -10.97 -35.65
CA THR A 431 8.48 -10.48 -34.86
C THR A 431 8.86 -10.03 -33.46
N MET A 432 10.12 -10.26 -33.04
CA MET A 432 10.57 -9.91 -31.68
C MET A 432 10.51 -8.41 -31.36
N ASP A 433 10.62 -7.55 -32.37
CA ASP A 433 10.50 -6.10 -32.19
C ASP A 433 9.11 -5.69 -31.69
N GLU A 434 8.07 -6.48 -31.96
CA GLU A 434 6.70 -6.25 -31.49
C GLU A 434 6.50 -6.69 -30.04
N SER A 435 7.47 -7.42 -29.47
CA SER A 435 7.41 -7.94 -28.10
C SER A 435 7.94 -6.93 -27.07
N ARG A 436 7.79 -7.30 -25.79
CA ARG A 436 8.44 -6.61 -24.67
C ARG A 436 9.75 -7.25 -24.24
N PHE A 437 10.21 -8.30 -24.93
CA PHE A 437 11.38 -9.09 -24.53
C PHE A 437 12.66 -8.65 -25.23
N SER A 438 13.78 -9.00 -24.62
CA SER A 438 15.11 -8.90 -25.22
C SER A 438 15.62 -10.28 -25.57
N TYR A 439 16.47 -10.36 -26.60
CA TYR A 439 17.10 -11.62 -26.99
C TYR A 439 18.57 -11.46 -27.36
N SER A 440 19.33 -12.53 -27.19
CA SER A 440 20.71 -12.66 -27.60
C SER A 440 20.98 -14.04 -28.16
N ILE A 441 21.78 -14.12 -29.21
CA ILE A 441 22.10 -15.36 -29.91
C ILE A 441 23.60 -15.58 -29.86
N GLU A 442 24.03 -16.75 -29.35
CA GLU A 442 25.40 -17.19 -29.33
C GLU A 442 25.62 -18.37 -30.29
N GLY A 443 26.59 -18.23 -31.20
CA GLY A 443 27.00 -19.28 -32.14
C GLY A 443 26.07 -19.44 -33.34
N GLY A 444 26.48 -20.33 -34.28
CA GLY A 444 25.70 -20.61 -35.50
C GLY A 444 25.66 -19.47 -36.51
N GLU A 445 24.64 -19.48 -37.36
CA GLU A 445 24.46 -18.52 -38.47
C GLU A 445 24.14 -17.11 -37.97
N PHE A 446 23.48 -17.00 -36.81
CA PHE A 446 23.02 -15.74 -36.19
C PHE A 446 23.89 -15.28 -35.02
N ALA A 447 25.14 -15.79 -34.93
CA ALA A 447 26.05 -15.43 -33.84
C ALA A 447 26.17 -13.91 -33.65
N ASP A 448 26.25 -13.49 -32.39
CA ASP A 448 26.36 -12.08 -31.94
C ASP A 448 25.17 -11.18 -32.34
N THR A 449 24.03 -11.77 -32.73
CA THR A 449 22.78 -11.01 -32.93
C THR A 449 22.09 -10.77 -31.59
N THR A 450 21.69 -9.53 -31.37
CA THR A 450 20.90 -9.12 -30.18
C THR A 450 19.77 -8.21 -30.61
N GLY A 451 18.67 -8.23 -29.86
CA GLY A 451 17.55 -7.34 -30.11
C GLY A 451 16.77 -6.98 -28.83
N LEU A 452 16.07 -5.89 -28.91
CA LEU A 452 15.20 -5.38 -27.86
C LEU A 452 13.82 -5.12 -28.47
N GLY A 453 12.78 -5.71 -27.92
CA GLY A 453 11.41 -5.36 -28.26
C GLY A 453 11.14 -3.88 -27.96
N VAL A 454 10.21 -3.29 -28.70
CA VAL A 454 9.90 -1.85 -28.60
C VAL A 454 9.41 -1.46 -27.20
N ASN A 455 8.72 -2.37 -26.52
CA ASN A 455 8.20 -2.18 -25.16
C ASN A 455 9.12 -2.73 -24.06
N HIS A 456 10.34 -3.15 -24.40
CA HIS A 456 11.28 -3.64 -23.39
C HIS A 456 11.70 -2.51 -22.44
N PRO A 457 11.77 -2.74 -21.11
CA PRO A 457 12.11 -1.69 -20.13
C PRO A 457 13.44 -0.95 -20.39
N THR A 458 14.40 -1.61 -21.03
CA THR A 458 15.71 -1.00 -21.42
C THR A 458 15.57 -0.09 -22.64
N SER A 459 14.57 -0.34 -23.49
CA SER A 459 14.24 0.49 -24.64
C SER A 459 13.50 1.74 -24.15
N LEU A 460 14.24 2.78 -23.72
CA LEU A 460 13.63 4.02 -23.28
C LEU A 460 12.90 4.69 -24.45
N GLY A 461 11.58 4.88 -24.35
CA GLY A 461 10.73 5.47 -25.37
C GLY A 461 11.08 6.93 -25.72
N ASP A 462 10.26 7.56 -26.57
CA ASP A 462 10.40 8.96 -26.98
C ASP A 462 9.30 9.85 -26.36
N GLY A 463 8.79 9.46 -25.20
CA GLY A 463 7.81 10.21 -24.45
C GLY A 463 8.34 11.56 -23.96
N LEU A 464 7.41 12.42 -23.51
CA LEU A 464 7.69 13.80 -23.11
C LEU A 464 8.78 13.91 -22.03
N LEU A 465 8.88 12.95 -21.14
CA LEU A 465 9.82 12.94 -20.01
C LEU A 465 10.98 11.95 -20.17
N ASP A 466 11.05 11.19 -21.26
CA ASP A 466 12.04 10.13 -21.46
C ASP A 466 13.50 10.65 -21.64
N PHE A 467 13.66 11.94 -21.93
CA PHE A 467 14.97 12.58 -21.88
C PHE A 467 15.61 12.52 -20.48
N ILE A 468 14.79 12.46 -19.41
CA ILE A 468 15.27 12.42 -18.01
C ILE A 468 15.98 11.08 -17.75
N PRO A 469 15.33 9.89 -17.90
CA PRO A 469 15.99 8.60 -17.68
C PRO A 469 17.13 8.35 -18.68
N LYS A 470 17.01 8.78 -19.95
CA LYS A 470 18.12 8.69 -20.93
C LYS A 470 19.37 9.43 -20.45
N THR A 471 19.17 10.68 -19.97
CA THR A 471 20.29 11.49 -19.46
C THR A 471 20.85 10.91 -18.16
N ALA A 472 19.97 10.48 -17.24
CA ALA A 472 20.37 9.90 -15.96
C ALA A 472 21.10 8.57 -16.14
N ARG A 473 20.66 7.70 -17.09
CA ARG A 473 21.37 6.46 -17.43
C ARG A 473 22.79 6.76 -17.87
N ALA A 474 22.97 7.69 -18.79
CA ALA A 474 24.29 8.01 -19.34
C ALA A 474 25.24 8.70 -18.33
N LEU A 475 24.71 9.60 -17.47
CA LEU A 475 25.54 10.43 -16.60
C LEU A 475 25.69 9.90 -15.18
N VAL A 476 24.75 9.08 -14.70
CA VAL A 476 24.68 8.64 -13.30
C VAL A 476 24.68 7.12 -13.19
N TRP A 477 23.69 6.45 -13.79
CA TRP A 477 23.45 5.04 -13.50
C TRP A 477 24.48 4.11 -14.14
N ALA A 478 24.81 4.31 -15.42
CA ALA A 478 25.80 3.51 -16.11
C ALA A 478 27.22 3.74 -15.55
N PRO A 479 27.71 4.98 -15.31
CA PRO A 479 29.02 5.19 -14.69
C PRO A 479 29.15 4.62 -13.27
N LEU A 480 28.03 4.49 -12.53
CA LEU A 480 28.02 3.88 -11.20
C LEU A 480 27.81 2.36 -11.23
N GLY A 481 27.50 1.77 -12.39
CA GLY A 481 27.12 0.36 -12.50
C GLY A 481 25.88 0.02 -11.67
N MET A 482 24.95 0.99 -11.48
CA MET A 482 23.82 0.85 -10.57
C MET A 482 22.62 0.25 -11.29
N SER A 483 22.37 -1.05 -11.07
CA SER A 483 21.20 -1.73 -11.64
C SER A 483 19.89 -1.09 -11.21
N VAL A 484 18.83 -1.29 -11.98
CA VAL A 484 17.51 -0.74 -11.72
C VAL A 484 16.94 -1.17 -10.36
N PHE A 485 17.29 -2.36 -9.88
CA PHE A 485 16.93 -2.82 -8.54
C PHE A 485 17.53 -1.90 -7.46
N PHE A 486 18.79 -1.56 -7.54
CA PHE A 486 19.43 -0.66 -6.57
C PHE A 486 18.91 0.78 -6.68
N GLN A 487 18.58 1.26 -7.89
CA GLN A 487 17.93 2.56 -8.09
C GLN A 487 16.58 2.58 -7.37
N PHE A 488 15.77 1.55 -7.56
CA PHE A 488 14.44 1.42 -6.93
C PHE A 488 14.54 1.22 -5.42
N LEU A 489 15.51 0.45 -4.95
CA LEU A 489 15.80 0.28 -3.53
C LEU A 489 16.17 1.61 -2.87
N LEU A 490 16.96 2.44 -3.53
CA LEU A 490 17.31 3.78 -3.06
C LEU A 490 16.05 4.65 -2.89
N LEU A 491 15.13 4.62 -3.87
CA LEU A 491 13.83 5.26 -3.75
C LEU A 491 13.03 4.73 -2.56
N GLY A 492 13.00 3.40 -2.38
CA GLY A 492 12.34 2.74 -1.26
C GLY A 492 12.88 3.21 0.09
N VAL A 493 14.20 3.35 0.23
CA VAL A 493 14.84 3.86 1.45
C VAL A 493 14.42 5.30 1.74
N PHE A 494 14.52 6.20 0.74
CA PHE A 494 14.12 7.60 0.94
C PHE A 494 12.61 7.75 1.13
N GLY A 495 11.81 7.10 0.29
CA GLY A 495 10.35 7.10 0.40
C GLY A 495 9.88 6.51 1.72
N GLY A 496 10.46 5.39 2.17
CA GLY A 496 10.19 4.78 3.46
C GLY A 496 10.50 5.70 4.63
N ALA A 497 11.65 6.38 4.60
CA ALA A 497 12.01 7.35 5.62
C ALA A 497 10.99 8.51 5.72
N LEU A 498 10.52 9.00 4.58
CA LEU A 498 9.52 10.08 4.53
C LEU A 498 8.12 9.59 4.92
N LEU A 499 7.76 8.36 4.55
CA LEU A 499 6.44 7.79 4.80
C LEU A 499 6.13 7.75 6.30
N GLY A 500 7.06 7.21 7.12
CA GLY A 500 6.91 7.13 8.56
C GLY A 500 6.70 8.49 9.22
N GLY A 501 7.52 9.48 8.84
CA GLY A 501 7.43 10.84 9.38
C GLY A 501 6.20 11.60 8.92
N SER A 502 5.88 11.56 7.62
CA SER A 502 4.75 12.32 7.07
C SER A 502 3.40 11.86 7.62
N GLN A 503 3.16 10.55 7.71
CA GLN A 503 1.91 10.00 8.24
C GLN A 503 1.76 10.29 9.74
N GLY A 504 2.82 10.12 10.52
CA GLY A 504 2.81 10.38 11.94
C GLY A 504 2.56 11.84 12.28
N LEU A 505 3.24 12.76 11.60
CA LEU A 505 3.06 14.20 11.79
C LEU A 505 1.71 14.70 11.26
N ALA A 506 1.21 14.16 10.14
CA ALA A 506 -0.11 14.52 9.63
C ALA A 506 -1.22 14.15 10.61
N ARG A 507 -1.15 12.93 11.20
CA ARG A 507 -2.10 12.50 12.23
C ARG A 507 -1.99 13.33 13.51
N SER A 508 -0.77 13.62 13.95
CA SER A 508 -0.53 14.45 15.14
C SER A 508 -1.04 15.87 14.96
N MET A 509 -0.68 16.53 13.85
CA MET A 509 -1.13 17.89 13.56
C MET A 509 -2.66 18.00 13.49
N PHE A 510 -3.33 16.99 12.95
CA PHE A 510 -4.79 16.92 12.99
C PHE A 510 -5.28 16.81 14.43
N GLY A 511 -4.71 15.87 15.20
CA GLY A 511 -5.08 15.64 16.61
C GLY A 511 -4.94 16.87 17.49
N GLN A 512 -3.91 17.69 17.27
CA GLN A 512 -3.70 18.95 18.00
C GLN A 512 -4.82 20.00 17.77
N MET A 513 -5.45 19.98 16.60
CA MET A 513 -6.51 20.94 16.21
C MET A 513 -7.94 20.38 16.41
N VAL A 514 -8.08 19.17 16.94
CA VAL A 514 -9.37 18.51 17.15
C VAL A 514 -9.82 18.66 18.60
N PRO A 515 -11.08 19.08 18.87
CA PRO A 515 -11.62 19.07 20.21
C PRO A 515 -11.63 17.64 20.81
N GLU A 516 -11.14 17.46 22.03
CA GLU A 516 -11.13 16.17 22.72
C GLU A 516 -12.54 15.58 22.86
N THR A 517 -13.53 16.45 23.14
CA THR A 517 -14.94 16.08 23.31
C THR A 517 -15.60 15.55 22.04
N ARG A 518 -15.00 15.79 20.86
CA ARG A 518 -15.52 15.41 19.54
C ARG A 518 -14.48 14.67 18.70
N SER A 519 -13.51 14.05 19.33
CA SER A 519 -12.34 13.46 18.62
C SER A 519 -12.74 12.35 17.65
N ALA A 520 -13.68 11.45 18.00
CA ALA A 520 -14.08 10.37 17.12
C ALA A 520 -14.88 10.85 15.90
N GLU A 521 -15.71 11.88 16.07
CA GLU A 521 -16.40 12.53 14.94
C GLU A 521 -15.41 13.10 13.93
N PHE A 522 -14.46 13.92 14.39
CA PHE A 522 -13.49 14.57 13.50
C PHE A 522 -12.49 13.58 12.89
N PHE A 523 -12.04 12.57 13.64
CA PHE A 523 -11.24 11.49 13.05
C PHE A 523 -12.04 10.61 12.09
N GLY A 524 -13.37 10.56 12.22
CA GLY A 524 -14.26 10.01 11.21
C GLY A 524 -14.19 10.78 9.89
N PHE A 525 -14.22 12.12 9.93
CA PHE A 525 -14.00 12.96 8.74
C PHE A 525 -12.58 12.82 8.19
N PHE A 526 -11.57 12.80 9.05
CA PHE A 526 -10.17 12.58 8.63
C PHE A 526 -10.00 11.26 7.88
N GLY A 527 -10.59 10.19 8.41
CA GLY A 527 -10.63 8.88 7.76
C GLY A 527 -11.37 8.91 6.42
N PHE A 528 -12.51 9.62 6.34
CA PHE A 528 -13.26 9.82 5.10
C PHE A 528 -12.39 10.50 4.04
N PHE A 529 -11.79 11.65 4.36
CA PHE A 529 -10.91 12.37 3.43
C PHE A 529 -9.72 11.52 3.00
N GLY A 530 -9.10 10.78 3.92
CA GLY A 530 -7.98 9.88 3.61
C GLY A 530 -8.35 8.71 2.69
N LYS A 531 -9.59 8.21 2.74
CA LYS A 531 -10.05 7.12 1.86
C LYS A 531 -10.52 7.63 0.50
N VAL A 532 -11.22 8.75 0.46
CA VAL A 532 -11.63 9.38 -0.81
C VAL A 532 -10.40 9.90 -1.58
N ALA A 533 -9.39 10.37 -0.85
CA ALA A 533 -8.11 10.77 -1.43
C ALA A 533 -7.45 9.64 -2.22
N ALA A 534 -7.51 8.39 -1.75
CA ALA A 534 -6.88 7.27 -2.43
C ALA A 534 -7.46 6.94 -3.84
N LEU A 535 -8.46 7.68 -4.31
CA LEU A 535 -9.08 7.48 -5.62
C LEU A 535 -8.58 8.45 -6.69
N LEU A 536 -8.20 9.67 -6.30
CA LEU A 536 -7.90 10.73 -7.26
C LEU A 536 -6.55 10.53 -7.94
N GLY A 537 -5.52 10.15 -7.18
CA GLY A 537 -4.19 9.94 -7.71
C GLY A 537 -4.09 8.79 -8.73
N PRO A 538 -4.62 7.58 -8.46
CA PRO A 538 -4.70 6.52 -9.46
C PRO A 538 -5.50 6.91 -10.71
N LEU A 539 -6.58 7.68 -10.55
CA LEU A 539 -7.34 8.21 -11.68
C LEU A 539 -6.48 9.15 -12.54
N ILE A 540 -5.77 10.09 -11.90
CA ILE A 540 -4.86 11.00 -12.61
C ILE A 540 -3.76 10.20 -13.31
N TYR A 541 -3.16 9.22 -12.63
CA TYR A 541 -2.16 8.34 -13.21
C TYR A 541 -2.68 7.65 -14.46
N SER A 542 -3.83 6.98 -14.37
CA SER A 542 -4.42 6.23 -15.48
C SER A 542 -4.73 7.13 -16.68
N VAL A 543 -5.33 8.30 -16.46
CA VAL A 543 -5.63 9.25 -17.54
C VAL A 543 -4.35 9.75 -18.20
N MET A 544 -3.33 10.11 -17.41
CA MET A 544 -2.06 10.61 -17.94
C MET A 544 -1.25 9.52 -18.63
N THR A 545 -1.30 8.29 -18.14
CA THR A 545 -0.63 7.14 -18.79
C THR A 545 -1.25 6.84 -20.15
N VAL A 546 -2.59 6.89 -20.27
CA VAL A 546 -3.30 6.66 -21.55
C VAL A 546 -3.04 7.78 -22.56
N TRP A 547 -2.95 9.04 -22.11
CA TRP A 547 -2.75 10.18 -23.01
C TRP A 547 -1.29 10.45 -23.38
N PHE A 548 -0.38 10.03 -22.54
CA PHE A 548 1.06 10.27 -22.69
C PHE A 548 1.84 8.97 -22.41
N ASP A 549 2.30 8.78 -21.17
CA ASP A 549 3.03 7.62 -20.71
C ASP A 549 3.01 7.51 -19.16
N SER A 550 3.49 6.38 -18.62
CA SER A 550 3.50 6.11 -17.19
C SER A 550 4.38 7.09 -16.39
N ARG A 551 5.45 7.66 -17.01
CA ARG A 551 6.31 8.65 -16.34
C ARG A 551 5.59 9.98 -16.16
N VAL A 552 4.84 10.41 -17.18
CA VAL A 552 3.97 11.60 -17.07
C VAL A 552 2.88 11.34 -16.03
N GLY A 553 2.34 10.13 -15.95
CA GLY A 553 1.39 9.72 -14.91
C GLY A 553 1.95 9.89 -13.50
N ILE A 554 3.14 9.38 -13.22
CA ILE A 554 3.83 9.55 -11.93
C ILE A 554 4.15 11.02 -11.64
N PHE A 555 4.61 11.78 -12.63
CA PHE A 555 4.87 13.21 -12.47
C PHE A 555 3.60 13.98 -12.11
N ALA A 556 2.47 13.68 -12.74
CA ALA A 556 1.20 14.36 -12.47
C ALA A 556 0.74 14.18 -11.02
N ILE A 557 1.02 13.03 -10.38
CA ILE A 557 0.73 12.81 -8.96
C ILE A 557 1.51 13.79 -8.08
N SER A 558 2.74 14.18 -8.46
CA SER A 558 3.52 15.15 -7.69
C SER A 558 2.81 16.49 -7.51
N LEU A 559 1.96 16.86 -8.47
CA LEU A 559 1.19 18.11 -8.42
C LEU A 559 0.18 18.11 -7.26
N LEU A 560 -0.34 16.95 -6.87
CA LEU A 560 -1.21 16.83 -5.70
C LEU A 560 -0.42 17.12 -4.42
N ILE A 561 0.79 16.58 -4.29
CA ILE A 561 1.65 16.84 -3.12
C ILE A 561 2.04 18.31 -3.07
N VAL A 562 2.40 18.90 -4.20
CA VAL A 562 2.72 20.34 -4.30
C VAL A 562 1.51 21.19 -3.89
N ALA A 563 0.31 20.88 -4.39
CA ALA A 563 -0.92 21.57 -4.02
C ALA A 563 -1.17 21.47 -2.52
N GLY A 564 -1.09 20.26 -1.95
CA GLY A 564 -1.21 20.03 -0.52
C GLY A 564 -0.16 20.79 0.31
N ALA A 565 1.10 20.82 -0.13
CA ALA A 565 2.17 21.55 0.53
C ALA A 565 1.94 23.09 0.50
N ILE A 566 1.45 23.63 -0.61
CA ILE A 566 1.09 25.06 -0.73
C ILE A 566 -0.08 25.41 0.19
N MET A 567 -1.09 24.54 0.24
CA MET A 567 -2.25 24.74 1.13
C MET A 567 -1.82 24.63 2.59
N LEU A 568 -0.99 23.66 2.96
CA LEU A 568 -0.49 23.49 4.31
C LEU A 568 0.24 24.75 4.83
N ARG A 569 0.93 25.49 3.96
CA ARG A 569 1.55 26.79 4.34
C ARG A 569 0.56 27.78 4.93
N LYS A 570 -0.70 27.77 4.46
CA LYS A 570 -1.77 28.71 4.86
C LYS A 570 -2.56 28.24 6.09
N VAL A 571 -2.33 27.02 6.58
CA VAL A 571 -2.96 26.52 7.81
C VAL A 571 -2.37 27.25 9.01
N ASP A 572 -3.20 27.84 9.83
CA ASP A 572 -2.81 28.44 11.11
C ASP A 572 -3.09 27.44 12.23
N VAL A 573 -2.04 26.74 12.67
CA VAL A 573 -2.18 25.68 13.67
C VAL A 573 -2.58 26.22 15.04
N GLU A 574 -2.07 27.40 15.41
CA GLU A 574 -2.38 28.05 16.70
C GLU A 574 -3.85 28.45 16.75
N ASP A 575 -4.40 28.99 15.66
CA ASP A 575 -5.83 29.27 15.52
C ASP A 575 -6.66 27.99 15.64
N GLY A 576 -6.24 26.91 14.97
CA GLY A 576 -6.92 25.60 15.04
C GLY A 576 -6.97 25.05 16.46
N ILE A 577 -5.85 25.10 17.20
CA ILE A 577 -5.76 24.70 18.61
C ILE A 577 -6.64 25.57 19.51
N ALA A 578 -6.63 26.89 19.31
CA ALA A 578 -7.46 27.80 20.09
C ALA A 578 -8.95 27.53 19.90
N VAL A 579 -9.38 27.27 18.66
CA VAL A 579 -10.78 26.90 18.34
C VAL A 579 -11.16 25.58 18.99
N ALA A 580 -10.29 24.57 18.96
CA ALA A 580 -10.53 23.28 19.59
C ALA A 580 -10.72 23.40 21.10
N ARG A 581 -9.84 24.13 21.79
CA ARG A 581 -9.94 24.40 23.23
C ARG A 581 -11.22 25.17 23.60
N ALA A 582 -11.57 26.18 22.81
CA ALA A 582 -12.79 26.96 23.06
C ALA A 582 -14.07 26.10 22.90
N GLU A 583 -14.07 25.15 21.97
CA GLU A 583 -15.17 24.19 21.83
C GLU A 583 -15.25 23.21 23.00
N ASP A 584 -14.13 22.71 23.48
CA ASP A 584 -14.08 21.84 24.64
C ASP A 584 -14.57 22.54 25.90
N GLU A 585 -14.15 23.78 26.12
CA GLU A 585 -14.64 24.61 27.25
C GLU A 585 -16.14 24.83 27.15
N ARG A 586 -16.69 25.12 25.96
CA ARG A 586 -18.11 25.30 25.73
C ARG A 586 -18.89 24.02 26.05
N ASN A 587 -18.43 22.89 25.58
CA ASN A 587 -19.06 21.60 25.83
C ASN A 587 -19.06 21.24 27.31
N ARG A 588 -17.97 21.51 28.04
CA ARG A 588 -17.85 21.30 29.50
C ARG A 588 -18.71 22.23 30.31
N GLN A 589 -18.90 23.50 29.90
CA GLN A 589 -19.75 24.48 30.60
C GLN A 589 -21.24 24.22 30.42
N THR A 590 -21.67 23.73 29.26
CA THR A 590 -23.08 23.42 28.99
C THR A 590 -23.60 22.34 29.94
N ASP A 591 -22.74 21.43 30.39
CA ASP A 591 -23.07 20.35 31.31
C ASP A 591 -23.19 20.82 32.76
N SER A 592 -22.32 21.73 33.20
CA SER A 592 -22.40 22.30 34.56
C SER A 592 -23.66 23.15 34.78
N ALA A 593 -24.30 23.61 33.69
CA ALA A 593 -25.54 24.37 33.75
C ALA A 593 -26.81 23.49 33.69
N THR A 594 -26.68 22.23 33.29
CA THR A 594 -27.81 21.26 33.19
C THR A 594 -27.79 20.20 34.28
N ALA A 595 -26.73 20.12 35.12
CA ALA A 595 -26.64 19.31 36.33
C ALA A 595 -27.05 20.13 37.57
#